data_415bc557a927bf8e6fa3cf19ebca5dea
#
_entry.id   415bc557a927bf8e6fa3cf19ebca5dea
#
_cell.length_a   1.000
_cell.length_b   1.000
_cell.length_c   1.000
_cell.angle_alpha   90.00
_cell.angle_beta   90.00
_cell.angle_gamma   90.00
#
_symmetry.space_group_name_H-M   'P 1'
#
loop_
_entity.id
_entity.type
_entity.pdbx_description
1 polymer ?
#
loop_
_entity_poly.entity_id
_entity_poly.type
_entity_poly.pdbx_seq_one_letter_code
_entity_poly.pdbx_strand_id
1 'polypeptide(L)'
;MLRRTFIGALSAGALLMTNGMILKGADAPAGEVAKNVIRRQPYYFTVADRKFRSGKGDVAFLGGSITEMDGYRPMICEYLKKKYPQTQFNFIDAGVSSTCSNLGAFRVEEDVIQRCEGGKGPDLFFVEYAVNDNQDGFFNLEQSIRGMEGVIRRIKAANPDAAIVMIFFANIPLMEKYRAGEVPTSIQAHTAVAEHYGISTVNVAKELQEEIDAGNTTWEIYGDVHPAPQGNRMVADMIEKLLDYVWRVPATCSLCALRSSEVEPLDPYSYGTAGWVDFDAAQTEGFT
;
A
#
# COMPACT_ATOMS: atom_id res chain seq x y z
N MET A 1 -34.41 64.55 -6.32
CA MET A 1 -33.18 63.81 -6.64
C MET A 1 -33.00 62.73 -5.59
N LEU A 2 -33.53 61.54 -5.83
CA LEU A 2 -33.39 60.39 -4.92
C LEU A 2 -32.41 59.39 -5.55
N ARG A 3 -31.29 59.16 -4.86
CA ARG A 3 -30.37 58.06 -5.18
C ARG A 3 -30.96 56.80 -4.59
N ARG A 4 -31.35 55.85 -5.45
CA ARG A 4 -31.69 54.49 -5.06
C ARG A 4 -30.42 53.66 -5.02
N THR A 5 -30.07 53.23 -3.81
CA THR A 5 -29.03 52.25 -3.56
C THR A 5 -29.62 50.88 -3.89
N PHE A 6 -29.07 50.19 -4.90
CA PHE A 6 -29.39 48.79 -5.19
C PHE A 6 -28.58 47.91 -4.26
N ILE A 7 -29.23 47.29 -3.30
CA ILE A 7 -28.68 46.16 -2.56
C ILE A 7 -28.96 44.95 -3.40
N GLY A 8 -27.90 44.46 -4.06
CA GLY A 8 -27.94 43.18 -4.75
C GLY A 8 -27.96 42.07 -3.72
N ALA A 9 -29.09 41.43 -3.56
CA ALA A 9 -29.19 40.16 -2.86
C ALA A 9 -28.49 39.09 -3.73
N LEU A 10 -27.31 38.67 -3.30
CA LEU A 10 -26.71 37.43 -3.76
C LEU A 10 -27.58 36.29 -3.25
N SER A 11 -28.49 35.81 -4.11
CA SER A 11 -29.11 34.51 -3.95
C SER A 11 -27.99 33.46 -4.03
N ALA A 12 -27.61 32.92 -2.90
CA ALA A 12 -26.88 31.70 -2.83
C ALA A 12 -27.72 30.64 -3.53
N GLY A 13 -27.47 30.41 -4.82
CA GLY A 13 -27.94 29.26 -5.54
C GLY A 13 -27.39 28.05 -4.83
N ALA A 14 -28.23 27.42 -4.03
CA ALA A 14 -28.01 26.08 -3.59
C ALA A 14 -27.95 25.21 -4.85
N LEU A 15 -26.75 25.02 -5.34
CA LEU A 15 -26.46 23.97 -6.30
C LEU A 15 -26.69 22.67 -5.54
N LEU A 16 -27.89 22.13 -5.65
CA LEU A 16 -28.19 20.76 -5.30
C LEU A 16 -27.34 19.89 -6.22
N MET A 17 -26.12 19.66 -5.84
CA MET A 17 -25.30 18.55 -6.30
C MET A 17 -25.89 17.27 -5.69
N THR A 18 -27.04 16.87 -6.19
CA THR A 18 -27.54 15.52 -6.06
C THR A 18 -26.81 14.69 -7.07
N ASN A 19 -25.53 14.47 -6.90
CA ASN A 19 -24.81 13.41 -7.57
C ASN A 19 -23.50 13.17 -6.85
N GLY A 20 -23.38 11.99 -6.28
CA GLY A 20 -22.13 11.47 -5.80
C GLY A 20 -21.57 12.25 -4.61
N MET A 21 -22.34 12.38 -3.53
CA MET A 21 -21.71 12.39 -2.23
C MET A 21 -20.98 11.06 -2.13
N ILE A 22 -19.70 11.07 -2.52
CA ILE A 22 -18.75 10.11 -2.01
C ILE A 22 -18.86 10.31 -0.50
N LEU A 23 -19.62 9.45 0.16
CA LEU A 23 -19.57 9.29 1.59
C LEU A 23 -18.15 8.81 1.86
N LYS A 24 -17.22 9.76 2.03
CA LYS A 24 -15.97 9.46 2.73
C LYS A 24 -16.45 8.88 4.04
N GLY A 25 -16.28 7.57 4.17
CA GLY A 25 -16.77 6.84 5.31
C GLY A 25 -16.39 7.59 6.58
N ALA A 26 -17.31 7.66 7.52
CA ALA A 26 -17.10 8.27 8.83
C ALA A 26 -16.18 7.44 9.73
N ASP A 27 -15.29 6.64 9.14
CA ASP A 27 -14.15 6.09 9.85
C ASP A 27 -13.29 7.23 10.34
N ALA A 28 -12.74 7.08 11.53
CA ALA A 28 -11.80 8.05 12.06
C ALA A 28 -10.82 8.44 10.93
N PRO A 29 -10.58 9.74 10.72
CA PRO A 29 -9.75 10.22 9.62
C PRO A 29 -8.41 9.49 9.62
N ALA A 30 -7.79 9.37 8.44
CA ALA A 30 -6.42 8.91 8.34
C ALA A 30 -5.59 9.62 9.41
N GLY A 31 -4.83 8.86 10.20
CA GLY A 31 -4.10 9.40 11.33
C GLY A 31 -2.74 8.74 11.49
N GLU A 32 -1.79 9.53 11.95
CA GLU A 32 -0.47 9.03 12.32
C GLU A 32 -0.61 8.18 13.59
N VAL A 33 -0.23 6.91 13.49
CA VAL A 33 -0.24 5.94 14.60
C VAL A 33 1.03 6.04 15.42
N ALA A 34 2.14 6.20 14.70
CA ALA A 34 3.47 6.48 15.17
C ALA A 34 4.14 7.35 14.10
N LYS A 35 5.29 7.93 14.39
CA LYS A 35 6.07 8.70 13.42
C LYS A 35 6.21 7.91 12.12
N ASN A 36 5.86 8.52 10.99
CA ASN A 36 5.93 7.91 9.65
C ASN A 36 5.10 6.63 9.43
N VAL A 37 4.11 6.37 10.30
CA VAL A 37 3.18 5.24 10.22
C VAL A 37 1.75 5.75 10.15
N ILE A 38 1.11 5.67 9.00
CA ILE A 38 -0.22 6.22 8.75
C ILE A 38 -1.25 5.10 8.64
N ARG A 39 -2.26 5.16 9.51
CA ARG A 39 -3.43 4.29 9.44
C ARG A 39 -4.48 4.89 8.50
N ARG A 40 -5.01 4.06 7.62
CA ARG A 40 -6.20 4.36 6.82
C ARG A 40 -7.12 3.14 6.82
N GLN A 41 -8.43 3.38 6.69
CA GLN A 41 -9.50 2.36 6.60
C GLN A 41 -9.33 1.16 7.56
N PRO A 42 -9.47 1.36 8.86
CA PRO A 42 -9.26 0.32 9.89
C PRO A 42 -10.28 -0.83 9.80
N TYR A 43 -11.37 -0.67 9.05
CA TYR A 43 -12.38 -1.70 8.82
C TYR A 43 -11.77 -2.98 8.25
N TYR A 44 -10.91 -2.90 7.22
CA TYR A 44 -10.31 -4.07 6.60
C TYR A 44 -9.43 -4.87 7.58
N PHE A 45 -8.70 -4.19 8.47
CA PHE A 45 -7.94 -4.85 9.52
C PHE A 45 -8.85 -5.56 10.54
N THR A 46 -10.05 -5.02 10.80
CA THR A 46 -11.05 -5.69 11.64
C THR A 46 -11.59 -6.95 10.95
N VAL A 47 -11.74 -6.94 9.62
CA VAL A 47 -12.13 -8.13 8.85
C VAL A 47 -11.04 -9.19 8.92
N ALA A 48 -9.78 -8.81 8.68
CA ALA A 48 -8.63 -9.71 8.78
C ALA A 48 -8.51 -10.32 10.21
N ASP A 49 -8.64 -9.50 11.27
CA ASP A 49 -8.63 -10.00 12.67
C ASP A 49 -9.71 -11.07 12.91
N ARG A 50 -10.93 -10.84 12.44
CA ARG A 50 -12.02 -11.83 12.55
C ARG A 50 -11.69 -13.12 11.80
N LYS A 51 -11.12 -13.01 10.59
CA LYS A 51 -10.70 -14.16 9.78
C LYS A 51 -9.61 -14.95 10.52
N PHE A 52 -8.59 -14.29 11.05
CA PHE A 52 -7.51 -14.93 11.80
C PHE A 52 -8.05 -15.64 13.06
N ARG A 53 -8.91 -14.99 13.82
CA ARG A 53 -9.57 -15.62 14.99
C ARG A 53 -10.47 -16.81 14.63
N SER A 54 -10.92 -16.93 13.39
CA SER A 54 -11.67 -18.10 12.92
C SER A 54 -10.77 -19.31 12.61
N GLY A 55 -9.45 -19.18 12.76
CA GLY A 55 -8.48 -20.26 12.67
C GLY A 55 -7.75 -20.39 11.33
N LYS A 56 -7.98 -19.50 10.36
CA LYS A 56 -7.29 -19.48 9.06
C LYS A 56 -6.98 -18.06 8.62
N GLY A 57 -5.93 -17.89 7.81
CA GLY A 57 -5.59 -16.61 7.21
C GLY A 57 -4.57 -16.72 6.10
N ASP A 58 -4.84 -16.02 5.00
CA ASP A 58 -3.89 -15.82 3.91
C ASP A 58 -3.19 -14.47 4.09
N VAL A 59 -1.86 -14.49 4.17
CA VAL A 59 -1.03 -13.29 4.31
C VAL A 59 0.02 -13.29 3.22
N ALA A 60 0.03 -12.26 2.39
CA ALA A 60 0.94 -12.21 1.26
C ALA A 60 1.85 -10.98 1.30
N PHE A 61 3.05 -11.15 0.76
CA PHE A 61 4.08 -10.14 0.64
C PHE A 61 4.52 -10.07 -0.82
N LEU A 62 4.32 -8.91 -1.46
CA LEU A 62 4.71 -8.67 -2.85
C LEU A 62 5.73 -7.53 -2.91
N GLY A 63 6.83 -7.73 -3.63
CA GLY A 63 7.86 -6.71 -3.74
C GLY A 63 9.07 -7.15 -4.55
N GLY A 64 10.15 -6.40 -4.38
CA GLY A 64 11.46 -6.67 -4.96
C GLY A 64 12.32 -7.60 -4.10
N SER A 65 13.64 -7.41 -4.18
CA SER A 65 14.63 -8.19 -3.41
C SER A 65 14.51 -8.03 -1.90
N ILE A 66 14.03 -6.88 -1.42
CA ILE A 66 13.85 -6.64 0.01
C ILE A 66 12.75 -7.54 0.59
N THR A 67 11.71 -7.82 -0.21
CA THR A 67 10.66 -8.76 0.17
C THR A 67 11.10 -10.21 -0.03
N GLU A 68 11.86 -10.52 -1.09
CA GLU A 68 12.38 -11.87 -1.38
C GLU A 68 13.31 -12.39 -0.27
N MET A 69 14.16 -11.53 0.27
CA MET A 69 15.10 -11.91 1.33
C MET A 69 14.42 -12.27 2.66
N ASP A 70 15.08 -13.09 3.48
CA ASP A 70 14.65 -13.40 4.85
C ASP A 70 14.95 -12.24 5.81
N GLY A 71 14.20 -11.14 5.67
CA GLY A 71 14.33 -9.93 6.44
C GLY A 71 13.12 -9.66 7.34
N TYR A 72 12.42 -8.54 7.08
CA TYR A 72 11.23 -8.13 7.83
C TYR A 72 10.07 -9.13 7.72
N ARG A 73 9.91 -9.77 6.58
CA ARG A 73 8.79 -10.69 6.27
C ARG A 73 8.68 -11.83 7.27
N PRO A 74 9.71 -12.67 7.52
CA PRO A 74 9.62 -13.72 8.54
C PRO A 74 9.37 -13.16 9.95
N MET A 75 9.85 -11.96 10.29
CA MET A 75 9.55 -11.33 11.58
C MET A 75 8.06 -11.04 11.74
N ILE A 76 7.41 -10.55 10.69
CA ILE A 76 5.96 -10.30 10.69
C ILE A 76 5.19 -11.63 10.73
N CYS A 77 5.64 -12.67 10.02
CA CYS A 77 5.03 -14.00 10.11
C CYS A 77 5.07 -14.54 11.55
N GLU A 78 6.19 -14.44 12.24
CA GLU A 78 6.32 -14.86 13.64
C GLU A 78 5.46 -14.00 14.59
N TYR A 79 5.42 -12.69 14.39
CA TYR A 79 4.51 -11.81 15.14
C TYR A 79 3.05 -12.25 15.01
N LEU A 80 2.59 -12.54 13.78
CA LEU A 80 1.23 -13.00 13.52
C LEU A 80 0.93 -14.36 14.16
N LYS A 81 1.83 -15.33 14.06
CA LYS A 81 1.70 -16.64 14.72
C LYS A 81 1.61 -16.49 16.24
N LYS A 82 2.44 -15.62 16.83
CA LYS A 82 2.42 -15.35 18.26
C LYS A 82 1.10 -14.68 18.70
N LYS A 83 0.59 -13.77 17.88
CA LYS A 83 -0.65 -13.03 18.17
C LYS A 83 -1.90 -13.91 18.00
N TYR A 84 -1.89 -14.84 17.06
CA TYR A 84 -2.98 -15.74 16.72
C TYR A 84 -2.53 -17.21 16.74
N PRO A 85 -2.24 -17.78 17.93
CA PRO A 85 -1.59 -19.10 18.05
C PRO A 85 -2.46 -20.27 17.59
N GLN A 86 -3.77 -20.06 17.39
CA GLN A 86 -4.70 -21.08 16.90
C GLN A 86 -4.96 -20.98 15.40
N THR A 87 -4.33 -20.01 14.71
CA THR A 87 -4.57 -19.75 13.29
C THR A 87 -3.59 -20.52 12.43
N GLN A 88 -4.11 -21.28 11.49
CA GLN A 88 -3.33 -21.85 10.39
C GLN A 88 -3.15 -20.78 9.31
N PHE A 89 -1.99 -20.15 9.32
CA PHE A 89 -1.64 -19.16 8.31
C PHE A 89 -1.08 -19.83 7.05
N ASN A 90 -1.49 -19.31 5.91
CA ASN A 90 -0.81 -19.49 4.64
C ASN A 90 -0.04 -18.18 4.36
N PHE A 91 1.29 -18.24 4.52
CA PHE A 91 2.18 -17.11 4.23
C PHE A 91 2.73 -17.24 2.82
N ILE A 92 2.48 -16.23 1.99
CA ILE A 92 2.87 -16.19 0.59
C ILE A 92 3.99 -15.19 0.41
N ASP A 93 5.17 -15.69 0.06
CA ASP A 93 6.28 -14.89 -0.42
C ASP A 93 6.18 -14.75 -1.93
N ALA A 94 6.06 -13.51 -2.38
CA ALA A 94 6.02 -13.10 -3.77
C ALA A 94 7.06 -11.98 -4.04
N GLY A 95 8.16 -11.95 -3.28
CA GLY A 95 9.33 -11.14 -3.59
C GLY A 95 10.05 -11.69 -4.83
N VAL A 96 10.46 -10.79 -5.74
CA VAL A 96 11.31 -11.13 -6.89
C VAL A 96 12.27 -9.97 -7.13
N SER A 97 13.56 -10.25 -7.01
CA SER A 97 14.64 -9.26 -7.13
C SER A 97 14.52 -8.40 -8.40
N SER A 98 14.80 -7.11 -8.23
CA SER A 98 14.86 -6.11 -9.32
C SER A 98 13.55 -5.93 -10.10
N THR A 99 12.41 -6.39 -9.56
CA THR A 99 11.11 -6.13 -10.17
C THR A 99 10.51 -4.81 -9.66
N CYS A 100 9.84 -4.09 -10.54
CA CYS A 100 9.16 -2.82 -10.26
C CYS A 100 7.65 -3.02 -10.13
N SER A 101 6.93 -1.97 -9.73
CA SER A 101 5.48 -2.02 -9.51
C SER A 101 4.68 -2.42 -10.75
N ASN A 102 5.13 -2.05 -11.96
CA ASN A 102 4.50 -2.47 -13.21
C ASN A 102 4.51 -4.00 -13.34
N LEU A 103 5.67 -4.66 -13.17
CA LEU A 103 5.77 -6.12 -13.22
C LEU A 103 5.00 -6.76 -12.06
N GLY A 104 4.98 -6.11 -10.89
CA GLY A 104 4.12 -6.50 -9.77
C GLY A 104 2.65 -6.61 -10.17
N ALA A 105 2.12 -5.65 -10.95
CA ALA A 105 0.76 -5.68 -11.45
C ALA A 105 0.49 -6.85 -12.40
N PHE A 106 1.46 -7.25 -13.24
CA PHE A 106 1.30 -8.39 -14.13
C PHE A 106 1.31 -9.73 -13.39
N ARG A 107 2.20 -9.90 -12.40
CA ARG A 107 2.41 -11.18 -11.73
C ARG A 107 1.57 -11.41 -10.46
N VAL A 108 0.90 -10.39 -9.93
CA VAL A 108 0.13 -10.47 -8.68
C VAL A 108 -0.98 -11.52 -8.73
N GLU A 109 -1.53 -11.80 -9.90
CA GLU A 109 -2.54 -12.85 -10.10
C GLU A 109 -1.98 -14.22 -9.76
N GLU A 110 -0.88 -14.60 -10.41
CA GLU A 110 -0.29 -15.94 -10.28
C GLU A 110 0.49 -16.09 -8.98
N ASP A 111 1.26 -15.04 -8.59
CA ASP A 111 2.19 -15.12 -7.47
C ASP A 111 1.51 -14.90 -6.12
N VAL A 112 0.34 -14.26 -6.09
CA VAL A 112 -0.37 -13.94 -4.85
C VAL A 112 -1.80 -14.48 -4.86
N ILE A 113 -2.65 -14.03 -5.78
CA ILE A 113 -4.09 -14.29 -5.71
C ILE A 113 -4.41 -15.77 -5.82
N GLN A 114 -3.84 -16.45 -6.81
CA GLN A 114 -4.05 -17.87 -7.03
C GLN A 114 -3.42 -18.76 -5.94
N ARG A 115 -2.47 -18.24 -5.19
CA ARG A 115 -1.82 -18.96 -4.06
C ARG A 115 -2.58 -18.83 -2.75
N CYS A 116 -3.58 -17.96 -2.67
CA CYS A 116 -4.50 -17.85 -1.54
C CYS A 116 -5.58 -18.96 -1.60
N GLU A 117 -6.20 -19.26 -0.45
CA GLU A 117 -7.27 -20.27 -0.37
C GLU A 117 -8.42 -19.97 -1.36
N GLY A 118 -8.60 -20.86 -2.31
CA GLY A 118 -9.66 -20.75 -3.33
C GLY A 118 -9.45 -19.63 -4.35
N GLY A 119 -8.24 -19.10 -4.49
CA GLY A 119 -7.92 -18.02 -5.43
C GLY A 119 -8.64 -16.69 -5.13
N LYS A 120 -8.94 -16.43 -3.85
CA LYS A 120 -9.73 -15.26 -3.43
C LYS A 120 -8.91 -14.05 -2.99
N GLY A 121 -7.59 -14.11 -3.15
CA GLY A 121 -6.67 -13.08 -2.67
C GLY A 121 -6.46 -13.09 -1.15
N PRO A 122 -5.47 -12.34 -0.65
CA PRO A 122 -5.04 -12.37 0.74
C PRO A 122 -6.01 -11.63 1.68
N ASP A 123 -6.05 -12.06 2.95
CA ASP A 123 -6.74 -11.34 4.03
C ASP A 123 -5.91 -10.13 4.51
N LEU A 124 -4.57 -10.27 4.51
CA LEU A 124 -3.62 -9.21 4.82
C LEU A 124 -2.51 -9.20 3.77
N PHE A 125 -2.27 -8.05 3.18
CA PHE A 125 -1.35 -7.87 2.07
C PHE A 125 -0.35 -6.77 2.34
N PHE A 126 0.93 -7.11 2.18
CA PHE A 126 2.05 -6.16 2.25
C PHE A 126 2.64 -5.98 0.86
N VAL A 127 2.88 -4.72 0.47
CA VAL A 127 3.45 -4.40 -0.86
C VAL A 127 4.50 -3.29 -0.76
N GLU A 128 5.60 -3.47 -1.49
CA GLU A 128 6.67 -2.47 -1.59
C GLU A 128 7.32 -2.49 -2.98
N TYR A 129 7.55 -1.31 -3.55
CA TYR A 129 8.25 -1.13 -4.83
C TYR A 129 8.90 0.25 -4.96
N ALA A 130 8.84 1.10 -3.91
CA ALA A 130 9.31 2.48 -4.02
C ALA A 130 10.81 2.58 -4.37
N VAL A 131 11.61 1.64 -3.84
CA VAL A 131 13.04 1.54 -4.13
C VAL A 131 13.26 1.12 -5.59
N ASN A 132 12.61 0.05 -6.03
CA ASN A 132 12.80 -0.49 -7.38
C ASN A 132 12.26 0.45 -8.46
N ASP A 133 11.10 1.07 -8.26
CA ASP A 133 10.57 2.08 -9.18
C ASP A 133 11.53 3.26 -9.35
N ASN A 134 12.25 3.63 -8.27
CA ASN A 134 13.25 4.68 -8.29
C ASN A 134 14.55 4.27 -8.97
N GLN A 135 15.17 3.16 -8.52
CA GLN A 135 16.55 2.82 -8.90
C GLN A 135 16.68 1.85 -10.08
N ASP A 136 15.71 0.94 -10.26
CA ASP A 136 15.75 -0.07 -11.32
C ASP A 136 14.88 0.36 -12.51
N GLY A 137 13.67 0.86 -12.23
CA GLY A 137 12.72 1.31 -13.24
C GLY A 137 12.97 2.72 -13.74
N PHE A 138 13.59 3.57 -12.94
CA PHE A 138 13.70 5.03 -13.20
C PHE A 138 12.34 5.65 -13.57
N PHE A 139 11.28 5.19 -12.91
CA PHE A 139 9.92 5.56 -13.26
C PHE A 139 9.62 7.02 -12.91
N ASN A 140 8.90 7.68 -13.81
CA ASN A 140 8.26 8.94 -13.49
C ASN A 140 7.02 8.72 -12.62
N LEU A 141 6.37 9.83 -12.21
CA LEU A 141 5.21 9.80 -11.33
C LEU A 141 4.07 8.93 -11.88
N GLU A 142 3.73 9.10 -13.17
CA GLU A 142 2.63 8.37 -13.80
C GLU A 142 2.91 6.87 -13.91
N GLN A 143 4.12 6.48 -14.28
CA GLN A 143 4.50 5.07 -14.39
C GLN A 143 4.43 4.35 -13.04
N SER A 144 4.92 4.99 -11.97
CA SER A 144 4.83 4.44 -10.61
C SER A 144 3.37 4.38 -10.12
N ILE A 145 2.53 5.39 -10.44
CA ILE A 145 1.09 5.33 -10.13
C ILE A 145 0.46 4.15 -10.85
N ARG A 146 0.62 4.03 -12.17
CA ARG A 146 -0.01 2.97 -12.99
C ARG A 146 0.34 1.57 -12.50
N GLY A 147 1.62 1.34 -12.16
CA GLY A 147 2.10 0.06 -11.64
C GLY A 147 1.49 -0.26 -10.29
N MET A 148 1.67 0.61 -9.30
CA MET A 148 1.18 0.38 -7.94
C MET A 148 -0.35 0.31 -7.89
N GLU A 149 -1.04 1.20 -8.60
CA GLU A 149 -2.51 1.16 -8.69
C GLU A 149 -2.98 -0.15 -9.33
N GLY A 150 -2.27 -0.64 -10.34
CA GLY A 150 -2.55 -1.93 -10.96
C GLY A 150 -2.53 -3.07 -9.96
N VAL A 151 -1.50 -3.17 -9.12
CA VAL A 151 -1.43 -4.15 -8.02
C VAL A 151 -2.62 -4.04 -7.09
N ILE A 152 -2.90 -2.83 -6.60
CA ILE A 152 -3.96 -2.59 -5.61
C ILE A 152 -5.34 -2.95 -6.17
N ARG A 153 -5.65 -2.55 -7.40
CA ARG A 153 -6.94 -2.84 -8.04
C ARG A 153 -7.15 -4.34 -8.23
N ARG A 154 -6.12 -5.10 -8.60
CA ARG A 154 -6.23 -6.56 -8.76
C ARG A 154 -6.45 -7.27 -7.42
N ILE A 155 -5.69 -6.90 -6.38
CA ILE A 155 -5.93 -7.44 -5.03
C ILE A 155 -7.34 -7.15 -4.56
N LYS A 156 -7.79 -5.91 -4.71
CA LYS A 156 -9.13 -5.51 -4.27
C LYS A 156 -10.27 -6.10 -5.13
N ALA A 157 -10.02 -6.41 -6.39
CA ALA A 157 -10.96 -7.14 -7.24
C ALA A 157 -11.14 -8.60 -6.78
N ALA A 158 -10.04 -9.26 -6.37
CA ALA A 158 -10.07 -10.62 -5.85
C ALA A 158 -10.63 -10.69 -4.42
N ASN A 159 -10.20 -9.78 -3.55
CA ASN A 159 -10.68 -9.65 -2.16
C ASN A 159 -10.96 -8.18 -1.83
N PRO A 160 -12.21 -7.72 -1.96
CA PRO A 160 -12.58 -6.34 -1.61
C PRO A 160 -12.29 -5.96 -0.15
N ASP A 161 -12.28 -6.96 0.74
CA ASP A 161 -12.04 -6.79 2.18
C ASP A 161 -10.56 -6.95 2.59
N ALA A 162 -9.64 -7.15 1.65
CA ALA A 162 -8.21 -7.29 1.96
C ALA A 162 -7.68 -6.07 2.75
N ALA A 163 -7.07 -6.31 3.89
CA ALA A 163 -6.27 -5.30 4.57
C ALA A 163 -4.93 -5.13 3.86
N ILE A 164 -4.56 -3.90 3.50
CA ILE A 164 -3.35 -3.63 2.73
C ILE A 164 -2.44 -2.67 3.50
N VAL A 165 -1.15 -2.98 3.53
CA VAL A 165 -0.08 -2.13 4.05
C VAL A 165 0.93 -1.89 2.94
N MET A 166 1.13 -0.64 2.59
CA MET A 166 2.14 -0.23 1.63
C MET A 166 3.39 0.26 2.37
N ILE A 167 4.56 -0.29 2.03
CA ILE A 167 5.81 -0.02 2.72
C ILE A 167 6.75 0.73 1.77
N PHE A 168 7.34 1.82 2.25
CA PHE A 168 8.31 2.60 1.48
C PHE A 168 9.69 2.41 2.08
N PHE A 169 10.44 1.45 1.52
CA PHE A 169 11.82 1.19 1.93
C PHE A 169 12.78 2.29 1.50
N ALA A 170 14.01 2.22 2.00
CA ALA A 170 15.02 3.24 1.84
C ALA A 170 16.11 2.84 0.85
N ASN A 171 16.57 3.79 0.06
CA ASN A 171 17.89 3.83 -0.55
C ASN A 171 18.46 5.25 -0.40
N ILE A 172 19.73 5.43 -0.69
CA ILE A 172 20.40 6.73 -0.53
C ILE A 172 19.69 7.83 -1.33
N PRO A 173 19.35 7.66 -2.63
CA PRO A 173 18.65 8.70 -3.39
C PRO A 173 17.30 9.13 -2.79
N LEU A 174 16.51 8.21 -2.25
CA LEU A 174 15.23 8.53 -1.60
C LEU A 174 15.46 9.33 -0.31
N MET A 175 16.44 8.96 0.50
CA MET A 175 16.77 9.66 1.74
C MET A 175 17.34 11.07 1.48
N GLU A 176 18.17 11.23 0.44
CA GLU A 176 18.70 12.54 0.04
C GLU A 176 17.57 13.51 -0.34
N LYS A 177 16.53 13.02 -1.01
CA LYS A 177 15.34 13.83 -1.29
C LYS A 177 14.67 14.30 0.00
N TYR A 178 14.45 13.41 0.96
CA TYR A 178 13.88 13.80 2.25
C TYR A 178 14.77 14.79 3.00
N ARG A 179 16.08 14.61 2.98
CA ARG A 179 17.04 15.56 3.58
C ARG A 179 16.96 16.95 2.92
N ALA A 180 16.67 17.00 1.63
CA ALA A 180 16.45 18.24 0.89
C ALA A 180 15.06 18.85 1.11
N GLY A 181 14.19 18.24 1.93
CA GLY A 181 12.82 18.66 2.15
C GLY A 181 11.86 18.30 1.02
N GLU A 182 12.26 17.40 0.13
CA GLU A 182 11.47 16.93 -1.00
C GLU A 182 10.89 15.53 -0.73
N VAL A 183 9.75 15.23 -1.33
CA VAL A 183 9.20 13.86 -1.34
C VAL A 183 9.70 13.13 -2.59
N PRO A 184 10.34 11.95 -2.45
CA PRO A 184 10.78 11.18 -3.61
C PRO A 184 9.62 10.80 -4.56
N THR A 185 9.85 10.84 -5.88
CA THR A 185 8.81 10.65 -6.90
C THR A 185 8.07 9.32 -6.76
N SER A 186 8.77 8.21 -6.53
CA SER A 186 8.13 6.89 -6.35
C SER A 186 7.28 6.84 -5.07
N ILE A 187 7.76 7.44 -3.98
CA ILE A 187 7.00 7.52 -2.73
C ILE A 187 5.80 8.46 -2.87
N GLN A 188 5.95 9.57 -3.59
CA GLN A 188 4.83 10.47 -3.90
C GLN A 188 3.73 9.73 -4.70
N ALA A 189 4.12 8.96 -5.72
CA ALA A 189 3.22 8.16 -6.53
C ALA A 189 2.47 7.12 -5.68
N HIS A 190 3.20 6.35 -4.91
CA HIS A 190 2.60 5.30 -4.07
C HIS A 190 1.75 5.88 -2.94
N THR A 191 2.12 7.04 -2.39
CA THR A 191 1.29 7.76 -1.42
C THR A 191 -0.02 8.22 -2.04
N ALA A 192 -0.01 8.74 -3.27
CA ALA A 192 -1.22 9.13 -3.98
C ALA A 192 -2.18 7.94 -4.17
N VAL A 193 -1.65 6.77 -4.56
CA VAL A 193 -2.43 5.53 -4.65
C VAL A 193 -2.96 5.12 -3.27
N ALA A 194 -2.12 5.16 -2.23
CA ALA A 194 -2.53 4.81 -0.87
C ALA A 194 -3.64 5.71 -0.33
N GLU A 195 -3.59 7.01 -0.63
CA GLU A 195 -4.62 7.97 -0.24
C GLU A 195 -5.93 7.75 -1.01
N HIS A 196 -5.83 7.52 -2.31
CA HIS A 196 -6.99 7.29 -3.17
C HIS A 196 -7.79 6.04 -2.77
N TYR A 197 -7.10 4.95 -2.42
CA TYR A 197 -7.72 3.68 -2.01
C TYR A 197 -7.82 3.50 -0.49
N GLY A 198 -7.42 4.49 0.30
CA GLY A 198 -7.47 4.44 1.76
C GLY A 198 -6.54 3.37 2.37
N ILE A 199 -5.35 3.19 1.82
CA ILE A 199 -4.38 2.16 2.23
C ILE A 199 -3.45 2.71 3.29
N SER A 200 -3.18 1.92 4.35
CA SER A 200 -2.22 2.26 5.40
C SER A 200 -0.78 2.19 4.87
N THR A 201 0.07 3.10 5.37
CA THR A 201 1.46 3.21 4.89
C THR A 201 2.46 3.19 6.03
N VAL A 202 3.63 2.62 5.76
CA VAL A 202 4.81 2.62 6.63
C VAL A 202 5.97 3.22 5.83
N ASN A 203 6.41 4.41 6.20
CA ASN A 203 7.46 5.13 5.47
C ASN A 203 8.81 4.97 6.15
N VAL A 204 9.48 3.87 5.82
CA VAL A 204 10.79 3.52 6.35
C VAL A 204 11.87 4.51 5.89
N ALA A 205 11.82 4.95 4.64
CA ALA A 205 12.82 5.87 4.08
C ALA A 205 12.86 7.20 4.85
N LYS A 206 11.69 7.74 5.17
CA LYS A 206 11.59 8.97 5.94
C LYS A 206 11.98 8.76 7.40
N GLU A 207 11.51 7.69 8.03
CA GLU A 207 11.87 7.35 9.41
C GLU A 207 13.39 7.19 9.57
N LEU A 208 14.01 6.40 8.69
CA LEU A 208 15.45 6.17 8.72
C LEU A 208 16.24 7.47 8.54
N GLN A 209 15.82 8.32 7.59
CA GLN A 209 16.50 9.61 7.39
C GLN A 209 16.44 10.49 8.65
N GLU A 210 15.27 10.57 9.28
CA GLU A 210 15.08 11.36 10.49
C GLU A 210 15.85 10.79 11.69
N GLU A 211 15.93 9.46 11.83
CA GLU A 211 16.69 8.79 12.88
C GLU A 211 18.21 8.96 12.67
N ILE A 212 18.69 8.98 11.43
CA ILE A 212 20.09 9.29 11.10
C ILE A 212 20.39 10.76 11.44
N ASP A 213 19.54 11.70 11.05
CA ASP A 213 19.74 13.12 11.32
C ASP A 213 19.69 13.43 12.84
N ALA A 214 18.94 12.65 13.61
CA ALA A 214 18.90 12.72 15.07
C ALA A 214 20.09 12.03 15.76
N GLY A 215 20.94 11.30 15.02
CA GLY A 215 22.08 10.56 15.55
C GLY A 215 21.72 9.26 16.27
N ASN A 216 20.51 8.76 16.10
CA ASN A 216 20.02 7.53 16.74
C ASN A 216 20.47 6.26 16.02
N THR A 217 20.77 6.35 14.72
CA THR A 217 21.25 5.23 13.89
C THR A 217 22.14 5.74 12.77
N THR A 218 22.68 4.84 11.95
CA THR A 218 23.41 5.17 10.72
C THR A 218 22.95 4.29 9.58
N TRP A 219 23.34 4.66 8.35
CA TRP A 219 23.07 3.84 7.17
C TRP A 219 23.67 2.44 7.28
N GLU A 220 24.90 2.34 7.83
CA GLU A 220 25.61 1.07 8.02
C GLU A 220 24.92 0.16 9.06
N ILE A 221 24.32 0.74 10.11
CA ILE A 221 23.55 -0.01 11.12
C ILE A 221 22.24 -0.52 10.51
N TYR A 222 21.59 0.30 9.68
CA TYR A 222 20.41 -0.14 8.93
C TYR A 222 20.78 -1.26 7.95
N GLY A 223 21.94 -1.20 7.34
CA GLY A 223 22.49 -2.16 6.38
C GLY A 223 22.93 -1.48 5.11
N ASP A 224 22.10 -1.56 4.10
CA ASP A 224 22.16 -0.82 2.84
C ASP A 224 20.74 -0.82 2.23
N VAL A 225 20.60 -0.82 0.89
CA VAL A 225 19.31 -1.00 0.24
C VAL A 225 18.62 -2.30 0.67
N HIS A 226 19.39 -3.31 1.06
CA HIS A 226 18.95 -4.54 1.71
C HIS A 226 19.19 -4.45 3.21
N PRO A 227 18.16 -4.24 4.03
CA PRO A 227 18.35 -4.00 5.46
C PRO A 227 19.06 -5.15 6.17
N ALA A 228 20.05 -4.82 6.99
CA ALA A 228 20.69 -5.73 7.94
C ALA A 228 19.69 -6.16 9.05
N PRO A 229 20.02 -7.08 9.95
CA PRO A 229 19.09 -7.51 10.99
C PRO A 229 18.50 -6.38 11.82
N GLN A 230 19.27 -5.34 12.15
CA GLN A 230 18.79 -4.16 12.88
C GLN A 230 17.82 -3.33 12.03
N GLY A 231 18.13 -3.11 10.74
CA GLY A 231 17.24 -2.43 9.81
C GLY A 231 15.92 -3.19 9.62
N ASN A 232 15.97 -4.50 9.42
CA ASN A 232 14.78 -5.35 9.33
C ASN A 232 13.93 -5.30 10.61
N ARG A 233 14.57 -5.27 11.80
CA ARG A 233 13.86 -5.14 13.07
C ARG A 233 13.15 -3.79 13.17
N MET A 234 13.80 -2.70 12.78
CA MET A 234 13.18 -1.38 12.72
C MET A 234 11.92 -1.38 11.83
N VAL A 235 12.02 -1.97 10.64
CA VAL A 235 10.87 -2.09 9.72
C VAL A 235 9.75 -2.89 10.35
N ALA A 236 10.08 -4.06 10.93
CA ALA A 236 9.08 -4.91 11.55
C ALA A 236 8.42 -4.22 12.77
N ASP A 237 9.18 -3.48 13.58
CA ASP A 237 8.64 -2.69 14.70
C ASP A 237 7.63 -1.63 14.24
N MET A 238 7.90 -0.96 13.11
CA MET A 238 6.97 0.02 12.55
C MET A 238 5.67 -0.65 12.08
N ILE A 239 5.76 -1.81 11.42
CA ILE A 239 4.61 -2.59 10.97
C ILE A 239 3.82 -3.12 12.17
N GLU A 240 4.50 -3.69 13.17
CA GLU A 240 3.86 -4.20 14.39
C GLU A 240 3.12 -3.09 15.16
N LYS A 241 3.68 -1.88 15.25
CA LYS A 241 3.00 -0.71 15.83
C LYS A 241 1.68 -0.39 15.10
N LEU A 242 1.69 -0.42 13.75
CA LEU A 242 0.46 -0.25 12.97
C LEU A 242 -0.55 -1.33 13.28
N LEU A 243 -0.15 -2.60 13.20
CA LEU A 243 -1.04 -3.75 13.40
C LEU A 243 -1.60 -3.79 14.83
N ASP A 244 -0.78 -3.53 15.84
CA ASP A 244 -1.23 -3.44 17.22
C ASP A 244 -2.24 -2.32 17.43
N TYR A 245 -2.02 -1.18 16.78
CA TYR A 245 -2.95 -0.06 16.88
C TYR A 245 -4.31 -0.38 16.23
N VAL A 246 -4.32 -0.84 14.98
CA VAL A 246 -5.57 -1.09 14.24
C VAL A 246 -6.41 -2.20 14.87
N TRP A 247 -5.79 -3.16 15.55
CA TRP A 247 -6.49 -4.25 16.23
C TRP A 247 -6.90 -3.92 17.67
N ARG A 248 -6.32 -2.88 18.30
CA ARG A 248 -6.82 -2.34 19.58
C ARG A 248 -7.98 -1.38 19.38
N VAL A 249 -7.99 -0.68 18.25
CA VAL A 249 -9.00 0.34 17.93
C VAL A 249 -9.73 -0.11 16.66
N PRO A 250 -10.56 -1.16 16.76
CA PRO A 250 -11.28 -1.67 15.61
C PRO A 250 -12.28 -0.64 15.10
N ALA A 251 -12.56 -0.68 13.80
CA ALA A 251 -13.57 0.17 13.20
C ALA A 251 -14.96 -0.17 13.75
N THR A 252 -15.70 0.83 14.17
CA THR A 252 -17.05 0.69 14.71
C THR A 252 -18.14 0.65 13.63
N CYS A 253 -17.81 0.98 12.38
CA CYS A 253 -18.77 1.08 11.28
C CYS A 253 -18.34 0.24 10.08
N SER A 254 -19.16 -0.71 9.68
CA SER A 254 -18.96 -1.52 8.47
C SER A 254 -19.48 -0.85 7.19
N LEU A 255 -20.27 0.22 7.31
CA LEU A 255 -20.89 0.91 6.17
C LEU A 255 -19.93 1.86 5.43
N CYS A 256 -18.72 2.04 5.93
CA CYS A 256 -17.78 3.05 5.49
C CYS A 256 -16.63 2.51 4.63
N ALA A 257 -16.58 1.21 4.37
CA ALA A 257 -15.60 0.65 3.45
C ALA A 257 -16.06 0.93 2.01
N LEU A 258 -15.42 1.90 1.37
CA LEU A 258 -15.55 2.07 -0.08
C LEU A 258 -15.04 0.78 -0.73
N ARG A 259 -15.93 0.03 -1.38
CA ARG A 259 -15.50 -1.10 -2.19
C ARG A 259 -14.67 -0.55 -3.34
N SER A 260 -13.47 -1.05 -3.49
CA SER A 260 -12.54 -0.59 -4.53
C SER A 260 -13.08 -0.78 -5.96
N SER A 261 -14.04 -1.68 -6.15
CA SER A 261 -14.79 -1.82 -7.41
C SER A 261 -15.68 -0.62 -7.73
N GLU A 262 -15.96 0.24 -6.74
CA GLU A 262 -16.76 1.46 -6.86
C GLU A 262 -15.87 2.72 -6.94
N VAL A 263 -14.55 2.57 -6.83
CA VAL A 263 -13.58 3.67 -6.91
C VAL A 263 -13.03 3.74 -8.33
N GLU A 264 -13.27 4.87 -8.99
CA GLU A 264 -12.66 5.14 -10.30
C GLU A 264 -11.13 5.07 -10.21
N PRO A 265 -10.44 4.62 -11.26
CA PRO A 265 -8.99 4.60 -11.24
C PRO A 265 -8.41 6.01 -11.05
N LEU A 266 -7.33 6.11 -10.30
CA LEU A 266 -6.55 7.34 -10.14
C LEU A 266 -5.90 7.72 -11.47
N ASP A 267 -5.37 6.73 -12.21
CA ASP A 267 -4.92 6.86 -13.59
C ASP A 267 -5.74 5.94 -14.50
N PRO A 268 -6.40 6.47 -15.56
CA PRO A 268 -7.22 5.67 -16.47
C PRO A 268 -6.43 4.59 -17.23
N TYR A 269 -5.11 4.69 -17.25
CA TYR A 269 -4.20 3.71 -17.85
C TYR A 269 -3.51 2.81 -16.80
N SER A 270 -4.05 2.74 -15.58
CA SER A 270 -3.52 1.83 -14.56
C SER A 270 -3.51 0.38 -15.04
N TYR A 271 -2.54 -0.40 -14.58
CA TYR A 271 -2.41 -1.81 -14.96
C TYR A 271 -3.36 -2.74 -14.20
N GLY A 272 -4.53 -2.25 -13.82
CA GLY A 272 -5.56 -3.03 -13.09
C GLY A 272 -6.12 -4.23 -13.86
N THR A 273 -5.94 -4.25 -15.17
CA THR A 273 -6.32 -5.37 -16.07
C THR A 273 -5.11 -6.02 -16.73
N ALA A 274 -3.89 -5.74 -16.25
CA ALA A 274 -2.68 -6.33 -16.79
C ALA A 274 -2.71 -7.87 -16.67
N GLY A 275 -2.14 -8.55 -17.65
CA GLY A 275 -2.07 -10.02 -17.67
C GLY A 275 -1.08 -10.48 -18.73
N TRP A 276 -0.64 -11.71 -18.59
CA TRP A 276 0.21 -12.37 -19.57
C TRP A 276 -0.64 -12.83 -20.76
N VAL A 277 -0.11 -12.69 -21.95
CA VAL A 277 -0.65 -13.32 -23.15
C VAL A 277 0.05 -14.65 -23.36
N ASP A 278 -0.71 -15.71 -23.53
CA ASP A 278 -0.14 -17.02 -23.85
C ASP A 278 0.68 -16.91 -25.14
N PHE A 279 1.89 -17.45 -25.11
CA PHE A 279 2.78 -17.45 -26.28
C PHE A 279 2.13 -18.07 -27.51
N ASP A 280 1.37 -19.17 -27.32
CA ASP A 280 0.65 -19.87 -28.39
C ASP A 280 -0.51 -19.04 -28.99
N ALA A 281 -1.02 -18.05 -28.25
CA ALA A 281 -2.01 -17.10 -28.73
C ALA A 281 -1.40 -15.91 -29.48
N ALA A 282 -0.08 -15.73 -29.40
CA ALA A 282 0.64 -14.63 -30.06
C ALA A 282 0.86 -14.96 -31.55
N GLN A 283 0.42 -14.07 -32.41
CA GLN A 283 0.81 -14.13 -33.82
C GLN A 283 2.22 -13.54 -33.96
N THR A 284 3.19 -14.37 -34.33
CA THR A 284 4.58 -13.93 -34.55
C THR A 284 4.89 -13.90 -36.03
N GLU A 285 5.39 -12.79 -36.55
CA GLU A 285 5.88 -12.64 -37.92
C GLU A 285 7.33 -12.13 -37.89
N GLY A 286 8.21 -12.79 -38.68
CA GLY A 286 9.60 -12.36 -38.83
C GLY A 286 10.60 -12.81 -37.78
N PHE A 287 10.22 -13.74 -36.89
CA PHE A 287 11.14 -14.41 -35.98
C PHE A 287 11.54 -15.78 -36.56
N THR A 288 12.86 -15.98 -36.77
CA THR A 288 13.45 -17.26 -37.20
C THR A 288 14.28 -17.85 -36.08
#